data_d29139a78b26551bf35da1ea4f85ec24
#
_entry.id   d29139a78b26551bf35da1ea4f85ec24
#
_cell.length_a   1.000
_cell.length_b   1.000
_cell.length_c   1.000
_cell.angle_alpha   90.00
_cell.angle_beta   90.00
_cell.angle_gamma   90.00
#
_symmetry.space_group_name_H-M   'P 1'
#
loop_
_entity.id
_entity.type
_entity.pdbx_description
1 polymer ?
#
loop_
_entity_poly.entity_id
_entity_poly.type
_entity_poly.pdbx_seq_one_letter_code
_entity_poly.pdbx_strand_id
1 'polypeptide(L)'
;MREGMKKKKIWDNGIYNCDLFRKKKVLILVPHEDDEIITVGTILPILNENECDISIAFATNGDYHGSDMATVRMNESLQYCRKMQIKEEDIFFMGFGDYGENLQHWYNESKCVPSPAGVSETYAPSGLKTYSYLKFGKESEYTRENYGKILKDILLECKADIIFCIDCDIHCDHIALSLMFEEVISEIIREEQYMPLVFKMFAHDILWMGIQDFYTLNLESCKSIAQNPHHTYADRFFETYYSWEQRVRFPIFNEYFSHYAFQNSYLKLMKIYKSQYVKYHFPRLLNSDQVFWLRRTDNLLLKSKVMASSGNAECFQTLKMFECKDVCKKTNLLEDGQIVWKPAETDNEKTISIEFESKSEFQEIVFYTGLLCEKIMDIEIRTDAGMVIHTGSVAGNGKTFHLKMKELVDCCKVDIRFYGERIEISKIEILPFRKRECEYVKIMKDENFIYQYIAYSQENVKLSLYGFDGIQGGKIQSEDFQWYELVNGEKKLISSDVCLEKGGKRKIIRVEKKDNPAIYDQVEIIVYSKLHIFFAKYIKRMGYYYNKLIYKLVRMINYRE
;
A
#
# COMPACT_ATOMS: atom_id res chain seq x y z
N MET A 1 -15.38 -36.77 4.68
CA MET A 1 -16.17 -36.34 5.83
C MET A 1 -15.27 -36.29 7.07
N ARG A 2 -14.75 -35.13 7.39
CA ARG A 2 -14.35 -34.72 8.75
C ARG A 2 -14.59 -33.21 8.78
N GLU A 3 -15.77 -32.82 9.24
CA GLU A 3 -16.00 -31.48 9.74
C GLU A 3 -15.04 -31.26 10.91
N GLY A 4 -13.90 -30.64 10.61
CA GLY A 4 -13.01 -30.17 11.63
C GLY A 4 -13.71 -29.07 12.40
N MET A 5 -13.97 -29.31 13.67
CA MET A 5 -14.40 -28.30 14.63
C MET A 5 -13.55 -27.04 14.39
N LYS A 6 -14.17 -25.97 13.83
CA LYS A 6 -13.55 -24.65 13.79
C LYS A 6 -13.20 -24.31 15.25
N LYS A 7 -11.91 -24.34 15.60
CA LYS A 7 -11.44 -23.82 16.88
C LYS A 7 -11.99 -22.41 16.98
N LYS A 8 -12.81 -22.14 18.00
CA LYS A 8 -13.36 -20.83 18.27
C LYS A 8 -12.19 -19.86 18.29
N LYS A 9 -12.07 -18.99 17.27
CA LYS A 9 -10.98 -18.01 17.18
C LYS A 9 -11.04 -17.15 18.43
N ILE A 10 -9.99 -17.15 19.25
CA ILE A 10 -9.92 -16.36 20.50
C ILE A 10 -9.95 -14.87 20.17
N TRP A 11 -9.38 -14.51 19.02
CA TRP A 11 -9.40 -13.15 18.46
C TRP A 11 -10.14 -13.17 17.14
N ASP A 12 -11.34 -12.71 17.20
CA ASP A 12 -12.19 -12.46 16.06
C ASP A 12 -12.29 -10.94 15.87
N ASN A 13 -12.26 -10.47 14.65
CA ASN A 13 -12.45 -9.05 14.34
C ASN A 13 -13.27 -8.88 13.07
N GLY A 14 -13.96 -7.76 12.94
CA GLY A 14 -14.89 -7.47 11.86
C GLY A 14 -14.26 -7.45 10.47
N ILE A 15 -12.92 -7.33 10.36
CA ILE A 15 -12.25 -7.32 9.06
C ILE A 15 -12.37 -8.65 8.30
N TYR A 16 -12.64 -9.76 9.00
CA TYR A 16 -12.87 -11.06 8.35
C TYR A 16 -14.26 -11.19 7.71
N ASN A 17 -15.08 -10.18 7.79
CA ASN A 17 -16.39 -10.11 7.14
C ASN A 17 -16.77 -8.65 6.88
N CYS A 18 -15.84 -7.83 6.40
CA CYS A 18 -16.13 -6.43 6.13
C CYS A 18 -16.51 -6.22 4.65
N ASP A 19 -17.41 -5.27 4.41
CA ASP A 19 -17.94 -5.00 3.07
C ASP A 19 -16.85 -4.51 2.11
N LEU A 20 -15.77 -3.93 2.62
CA LEU A 20 -14.60 -3.55 1.84
C LEU A 20 -14.03 -4.73 1.03
N PHE A 21 -13.97 -5.92 1.64
CA PHE A 21 -13.32 -7.09 1.03
C PHE A 21 -14.30 -8.17 0.59
N ARG A 22 -15.47 -8.27 1.24
CA ARG A 22 -16.36 -9.41 1.06
C ARG A 22 -16.72 -9.65 -0.41
N LYS A 23 -16.30 -10.81 -0.94
CA LYS A 23 -16.56 -11.27 -2.32
C LYS A 23 -16.08 -10.30 -3.40
N LYS A 24 -15.05 -9.50 -3.09
CA LYS A 24 -14.44 -8.60 -4.06
C LYS A 24 -13.47 -9.33 -4.96
N LYS A 25 -13.35 -8.86 -6.19
CA LYS A 25 -12.26 -9.23 -7.09
C LYS A 25 -11.02 -8.43 -6.71
N VAL A 26 -9.92 -9.12 -6.48
CA VAL A 26 -8.65 -8.52 -6.06
C VAL A 26 -7.57 -8.89 -7.04
N LEU A 27 -6.84 -7.90 -7.55
CA LEU A 27 -5.65 -8.10 -8.37
C LEU A 27 -4.41 -7.63 -7.60
N ILE A 28 -3.39 -8.48 -7.56
CA ILE A 28 -2.09 -8.18 -6.97
C ILE A 28 -1.08 -8.05 -8.12
N LEU A 29 -0.48 -6.87 -8.28
CA LEU A 29 0.51 -6.56 -9.31
C LEU A 29 1.88 -6.42 -8.67
N VAL A 30 2.79 -7.33 -9.01
CA VAL A 30 4.17 -7.36 -8.50
C VAL A 30 5.16 -7.61 -9.61
N PRO A 31 6.38 -7.04 -9.54
CA PRO A 31 7.39 -7.28 -10.55
C PRO A 31 8.00 -8.68 -10.45
N HIS A 32 8.38 -9.14 -9.25
CA HIS A 32 9.17 -10.38 -9.08
C HIS A 32 8.47 -11.44 -8.26
N GLU A 33 8.99 -12.65 -8.36
CA GLU A 33 8.57 -13.83 -7.63
C GLU A 33 9.19 -13.85 -6.22
N ASP A 34 8.61 -13.13 -5.33
CA ASP A 34 8.75 -13.01 -3.87
C ASP A 34 8.09 -11.73 -3.35
N ASP A 35 7.83 -10.76 -4.24
CA ASP A 35 7.19 -9.50 -3.85
C ASP A 35 5.76 -9.70 -3.35
N GLU A 36 5.04 -10.70 -3.84
CA GLU A 36 3.67 -10.99 -3.42
C GLU A 36 3.60 -11.39 -1.94
N ILE A 37 4.57 -12.15 -1.43
CA ILE A 37 4.62 -12.46 0.00
C ILE A 37 5.13 -11.28 0.83
N ILE A 38 6.06 -10.49 0.28
CA ILE A 38 6.62 -9.34 0.97
C ILE A 38 5.57 -8.25 1.16
N THR A 39 4.75 -8.01 0.15
CA THR A 39 3.86 -6.84 0.07
C THR A 39 2.46 -7.10 0.62
N VAL A 40 1.83 -8.23 0.27
CA VAL A 40 0.47 -8.57 0.72
C VAL A 40 0.38 -9.84 1.56
N GLY A 41 1.48 -10.55 1.74
CA GLY A 41 1.47 -11.87 2.37
C GLY A 41 0.88 -11.90 3.78
N THR A 42 0.98 -10.80 4.53
CA THR A 42 0.40 -10.73 5.88
C THR A 42 -1.11 -10.53 5.90
N ILE A 43 -1.70 -10.01 4.81
CA ILE A 43 -3.15 -9.74 4.69
C ILE A 43 -3.85 -10.72 3.75
N LEU A 44 -3.13 -11.43 2.90
CA LEU A 44 -3.71 -12.33 1.90
C LEU A 44 -4.69 -13.37 2.49
N PRO A 45 -4.42 -13.99 3.64
CA PRO A 45 -5.41 -14.87 4.27
C PRO A 45 -6.68 -14.15 4.75
N ILE A 46 -6.62 -12.83 5.02
CA ILE A 46 -7.80 -12.04 5.37
C ILE A 46 -8.69 -11.89 4.13
N LEU A 47 -8.09 -11.68 2.96
CA LEU A 47 -8.81 -11.63 1.69
C LEU A 47 -9.50 -12.97 1.39
N ASN A 48 -8.81 -14.10 1.60
CA ASN A 48 -9.39 -15.44 1.46
C ASN A 48 -10.56 -15.67 2.44
N GLU A 49 -10.44 -15.26 3.69
CA GLU A 49 -11.52 -15.39 4.69
C GLU A 49 -12.75 -14.53 4.34
N ASN A 50 -12.56 -13.45 3.56
CA ASN A 50 -13.61 -12.62 2.98
C ASN A 50 -14.16 -13.15 1.65
N GLU A 51 -13.76 -14.35 1.23
CA GLU A 51 -14.18 -14.97 -0.03
C GLU A 51 -13.85 -14.12 -1.27
N CYS A 52 -12.72 -13.39 -1.23
CA CYS A 52 -12.26 -12.63 -2.39
C CYS A 52 -11.87 -13.56 -3.54
N ASP A 53 -12.13 -13.11 -4.76
CA ASP A 53 -11.61 -13.71 -5.99
C ASP A 53 -10.25 -13.05 -6.29
N ILE A 54 -9.15 -13.80 -6.10
CA ILE A 54 -7.80 -13.24 -6.06
C ILE A 54 -7.00 -13.67 -7.27
N SER A 55 -6.54 -12.69 -8.04
CA SER A 55 -5.57 -12.87 -9.13
C SER A 55 -4.22 -12.24 -8.78
N ILE A 56 -3.15 -12.82 -9.30
CA ILE A 56 -1.78 -12.26 -9.20
C ILE A 56 -1.20 -12.10 -10.60
N ALA A 57 -0.56 -10.97 -10.88
CA ALA A 57 0.22 -10.77 -12.10
C ALA A 57 1.69 -10.47 -11.74
N PHE A 58 2.59 -11.31 -12.29
CA PHE A 58 4.03 -11.13 -12.23
C PHE A 58 4.50 -10.45 -13.51
N ALA A 59 5.20 -9.32 -13.39
CA ALA A 59 5.61 -8.55 -14.55
C ALA A 59 6.89 -9.10 -15.20
N THR A 60 7.85 -9.59 -14.39
CA THR A 60 9.12 -10.15 -14.86
C THR A 60 9.23 -11.63 -14.56
N ASN A 61 10.27 -12.25 -15.11
CA ASN A 61 10.57 -13.67 -14.89
C ASN A 61 11.56 -13.91 -13.75
N GLY A 62 12.06 -12.85 -13.09
CA GLY A 62 13.12 -12.97 -12.10
C GLY A 62 14.41 -13.60 -12.66
N ASP A 63 14.72 -13.35 -13.93
CA ASP A 63 15.79 -14.00 -14.70
C ASP A 63 17.13 -13.21 -14.69
N TYR A 64 17.32 -12.27 -13.78
CA TYR A 64 18.56 -11.51 -13.67
C TYR A 64 19.80 -12.40 -13.60
N HIS A 65 19.70 -13.52 -12.91
CA HIS A 65 20.75 -14.54 -12.80
C HIS A 65 20.58 -15.71 -13.78
N GLY A 66 19.81 -15.54 -14.85
CA GLY A 66 19.60 -16.51 -15.91
C GLY A 66 18.31 -17.33 -15.77
N SER A 67 17.95 -18.05 -16.82
CA SER A 67 16.69 -18.80 -16.96
C SER A 67 16.51 -19.94 -15.93
N ASP A 68 17.61 -20.54 -15.47
CA ASP A 68 17.55 -21.58 -14.45
C ASP A 68 17.08 -21.00 -13.11
N MET A 69 17.57 -19.80 -12.75
CA MET A 69 17.13 -19.10 -11.56
C MET A 69 15.67 -18.65 -11.69
N ALA A 70 15.26 -18.14 -12.85
CA ALA A 70 13.87 -17.81 -13.14
C ALA A 70 12.94 -19.00 -12.89
N THR A 71 13.34 -20.19 -13.35
CA THR A 71 12.60 -21.45 -13.11
C THR A 71 12.46 -21.75 -11.62
N VAL A 72 13.50 -21.57 -10.83
CA VAL A 72 13.47 -21.81 -9.39
C VAL A 72 12.53 -20.82 -8.70
N ARG A 73 12.67 -19.51 -8.97
CA ARG A 73 11.86 -18.45 -8.39
C ARG A 73 10.38 -18.65 -8.68
N MET A 74 10.04 -18.87 -9.95
CA MET A 74 8.68 -19.12 -10.40
C MET A 74 8.04 -20.30 -9.66
N ASN A 75 8.75 -21.42 -9.51
CA ASN A 75 8.25 -22.58 -8.77
C ASN A 75 8.04 -22.28 -7.28
N GLU A 76 8.86 -21.42 -6.67
CA GLU A 76 8.68 -20.99 -5.28
C GLU A 76 7.39 -20.15 -5.14
N SER A 77 7.14 -19.18 -6.03
CA SER A 77 5.90 -18.41 -6.04
C SER A 77 4.66 -19.27 -6.31
N LEU A 78 4.71 -20.18 -7.28
CA LEU A 78 3.60 -21.11 -7.53
C LEU A 78 3.31 -22.00 -6.31
N GLN A 79 4.34 -22.45 -5.59
CA GLN A 79 4.14 -23.18 -4.35
C GLN A 79 3.47 -22.34 -3.26
N TYR A 80 3.82 -21.06 -3.16
CA TYR A 80 3.18 -20.12 -2.26
C TYR A 80 1.72 -19.87 -2.65
N CYS A 81 1.44 -19.56 -3.92
CA CYS A 81 0.10 -19.33 -4.44
C CYS A 81 -0.83 -20.51 -4.16
N ARG A 82 -0.38 -21.76 -4.40
CA ARG A 82 -1.15 -22.97 -4.06
C ARG A 82 -1.46 -23.06 -2.57
N LYS A 83 -0.52 -22.68 -1.68
CA LYS A 83 -0.78 -22.62 -0.23
C LYS A 83 -1.78 -21.56 0.16
N MET A 84 -1.81 -20.47 -0.58
CA MET A 84 -2.79 -19.38 -0.42
C MET A 84 -4.09 -19.64 -1.17
N GLN A 85 -4.28 -20.82 -1.74
CA GLN A 85 -5.49 -21.25 -2.47
C GLN A 85 -5.80 -20.38 -3.71
N ILE A 86 -4.78 -19.75 -4.28
CA ILE A 86 -4.90 -19.04 -5.56
C ILE A 86 -4.79 -20.08 -6.67
N LYS A 87 -5.73 -20.06 -7.60
CA LYS A 87 -5.78 -21.01 -8.70
C LYS A 87 -4.76 -20.66 -9.78
N GLU A 88 -4.29 -21.65 -10.50
CA GLU A 88 -3.28 -21.43 -11.56
C GLU A 88 -3.83 -20.58 -12.71
N GLU A 89 -5.12 -20.68 -13.03
CA GLU A 89 -5.77 -19.82 -14.02
C GLU A 89 -5.87 -18.35 -13.62
N ASP A 90 -5.74 -18.02 -12.34
CA ASP A 90 -5.77 -16.66 -11.80
C ASP A 90 -4.35 -16.07 -11.62
N ILE A 91 -3.32 -16.76 -12.12
CA ILE A 91 -1.93 -16.29 -12.10
C ILE A 91 -1.49 -15.90 -13.50
N PHE A 92 -1.17 -14.62 -13.69
CA PHE A 92 -0.75 -14.07 -14.95
C PHE A 92 0.76 -13.82 -14.96
N PHE A 93 1.44 -14.33 -16.00
CA PHE A 93 2.86 -14.07 -16.25
C PHE A 93 2.97 -13.13 -17.44
N MET A 94 3.40 -11.88 -17.21
CA MET A 94 3.67 -10.96 -18.31
C MET A 94 4.92 -11.38 -19.08
N GLY A 95 5.91 -11.94 -18.37
CA GLY A 95 7.07 -12.60 -18.98
C GLY A 95 8.17 -11.67 -19.45
N PHE A 96 8.24 -10.43 -18.94
CA PHE A 96 9.35 -9.52 -19.21
C PHE A 96 10.61 -9.91 -18.44
N GLY A 97 11.77 -9.47 -18.89
CA GLY A 97 13.04 -9.74 -18.22
C GLY A 97 13.21 -8.94 -16.93
N ASP A 98 13.96 -9.51 -16.00
CA ASP A 98 14.43 -8.85 -14.79
C ASP A 98 15.74 -8.09 -15.11
N TYR A 99 15.72 -6.77 -14.99
CA TYR A 99 16.87 -5.91 -15.30
C TYR A 99 17.69 -5.56 -14.06
N GLY A 100 17.27 -5.99 -12.89
CA GLY A 100 17.97 -5.75 -11.63
C GLY A 100 18.09 -4.27 -11.28
N GLU A 101 19.33 -3.82 -11.09
CA GLU A 101 19.63 -2.41 -10.78
C GLU A 101 19.71 -1.52 -12.02
N ASN A 102 19.59 -2.08 -13.25
CA ASN A 102 19.65 -1.33 -14.48
C ASN A 102 18.26 -0.94 -14.94
N LEU A 103 18.08 0.34 -15.29
CA LEU A 103 16.80 0.74 -15.84
C LEU A 103 16.52 -0.03 -17.11
N GLN A 104 15.29 -0.47 -17.20
CA GLN A 104 14.76 -1.07 -18.40
C GLN A 104 14.80 -0.07 -19.54
N HIS A 105 15.76 -0.21 -20.43
CA HIS A 105 15.90 0.67 -21.60
C HIS A 105 14.62 0.72 -22.45
N TRP A 106 13.83 -0.37 -22.46
CA TRP A 106 12.55 -0.39 -23.14
C TRP A 106 11.55 0.64 -22.57
N TYR A 107 11.67 1.00 -21.29
CA TYR A 107 10.79 2.00 -20.69
C TYR A 107 11.00 3.41 -21.28
N ASN A 108 12.26 3.80 -21.52
CA ASN A 108 12.59 5.14 -21.97
C ASN A 108 12.71 5.29 -23.49
N GLU A 109 13.18 4.25 -24.19
CA GLU A 109 13.61 4.37 -25.56
C GLU A 109 12.62 3.81 -26.58
N SER A 110 11.54 3.17 -26.17
CA SER A 110 10.57 2.48 -27.04
C SER A 110 11.24 1.49 -28.01
N LYS A 111 12.42 1.00 -27.67
CA LYS A 111 13.18 0.02 -28.44
C LYS A 111 13.23 -1.29 -27.67
N CYS A 112 13.24 -2.38 -28.44
CA CYS A 112 13.52 -3.69 -27.88
C CYS A 112 14.98 -3.75 -27.40
N VAL A 113 15.18 -4.03 -26.12
CA VAL A 113 16.51 -4.20 -25.53
C VAL A 113 16.54 -5.54 -24.79
N PRO A 114 17.52 -6.41 -25.06
CA PRO A 114 17.63 -7.67 -24.35
C PRO A 114 17.81 -7.48 -22.85
N SER A 115 17.21 -8.37 -22.05
CA SER A 115 17.46 -8.45 -20.61
C SER A 115 18.92 -8.88 -20.33
N PRO A 116 19.41 -8.77 -19.09
CA PRO A 116 20.69 -9.34 -18.67
C PRO A 116 20.83 -10.84 -18.96
N ALA A 117 19.73 -11.58 -19.02
CA ALA A 117 19.70 -12.99 -19.44
C ALA A 117 19.85 -13.19 -20.97
N GLY A 118 19.94 -12.10 -21.76
CA GLY A 118 20.11 -12.15 -23.22
C GLY A 118 18.81 -12.41 -23.97
N VAL A 119 17.66 -12.28 -23.34
CA VAL A 119 16.32 -12.50 -23.93
C VAL A 119 15.71 -11.15 -24.29
N SER A 120 14.98 -11.07 -25.41
CA SER A 120 14.37 -9.83 -25.92
C SER A 120 12.87 -9.93 -26.19
N GLU A 121 12.27 -11.07 -25.89
CA GLU A 121 10.82 -11.28 -25.99
C GLU A 121 10.29 -11.98 -24.73
N THR A 122 9.01 -11.82 -24.48
CA THR A 122 8.36 -12.44 -23.32
C THR A 122 8.50 -13.96 -23.35
N TYR A 123 8.75 -14.54 -22.21
CA TYR A 123 8.76 -16.00 -22.04
C TYR A 123 8.33 -16.37 -20.63
N ALA A 124 7.90 -17.59 -20.42
CA ALA A 124 7.61 -18.11 -19.09
C ALA A 124 8.50 -19.31 -18.82
N PRO A 125 9.23 -19.35 -17.69
CA PRO A 125 10.03 -20.50 -17.31
C PRO A 125 9.17 -21.70 -16.94
N SER A 126 9.78 -22.88 -16.81
CA SER A 126 9.12 -24.12 -16.33
C SER A 126 7.98 -24.65 -17.20
N GLY A 127 7.94 -24.34 -18.48
CA GLY A 127 6.88 -24.78 -19.39
C GLY A 127 5.52 -24.09 -19.19
N LEU A 128 5.48 -23.05 -18.39
CA LEU A 128 4.35 -22.15 -18.26
C LEU A 128 4.17 -21.35 -19.55
N LYS A 129 3.04 -20.65 -19.65
CA LYS A 129 2.77 -19.75 -20.77
C LYS A 129 2.62 -18.33 -20.28
N THR A 130 3.18 -17.40 -21.03
CA THR A 130 2.96 -15.97 -20.78
C THR A 130 1.53 -15.57 -21.10
N TYR A 131 1.08 -14.48 -20.54
CA TYR A 131 -0.21 -13.88 -20.91
C TYR A 131 -0.24 -13.56 -22.42
N SER A 132 0.87 -13.03 -22.96
CA SER A 132 1.01 -12.73 -24.38
C SER A 132 0.76 -13.97 -25.26
N TYR A 133 1.41 -15.09 -24.95
CA TYR A 133 1.21 -16.33 -25.68
C TYR A 133 -0.22 -16.87 -25.57
N LEU A 134 -0.80 -16.82 -24.37
CA LEU A 134 -2.19 -17.29 -24.17
C LEU A 134 -3.22 -16.43 -24.92
N LYS A 135 -3.01 -15.12 -24.94
CA LYS A 135 -3.96 -14.17 -25.54
C LYS A 135 -3.79 -13.99 -27.04
N PHE A 136 -2.53 -13.93 -27.52
CA PHE A 136 -2.23 -13.58 -28.91
C PHE A 136 -1.60 -14.73 -29.72
N GLY A 137 -1.33 -15.88 -29.10
CA GLY A 137 -0.69 -17.04 -29.72
C GLY A 137 0.79 -16.88 -30.03
N LYS A 138 1.42 -15.80 -29.56
CA LYS A 138 2.86 -15.49 -29.75
C LYS A 138 3.40 -14.68 -28.59
N GLU A 139 4.71 -14.74 -28.42
CA GLU A 139 5.42 -13.89 -27.48
C GLU A 139 5.53 -12.44 -28.01
N SER A 140 5.81 -11.50 -27.12
CA SER A 140 5.91 -10.06 -27.42
C SER A 140 7.32 -9.56 -27.14
N GLU A 141 7.83 -8.70 -28.01
CA GLU A 141 9.13 -8.04 -27.80
C GLU A 141 9.10 -7.15 -26.54
N TYR A 142 10.25 -7.01 -25.88
CA TYR A 142 10.43 -6.14 -24.72
C TYR A 142 10.40 -4.68 -25.13
N THR A 143 9.21 -4.14 -25.30
CA THR A 143 8.97 -2.72 -25.60
C THR A 143 7.96 -2.12 -24.61
N ARG A 144 8.03 -0.79 -24.43
CA ARG A 144 7.06 -0.06 -23.60
C ARG A 144 5.63 -0.28 -24.07
N GLU A 145 5.42 -0.27 -25.38
CA GLU A 145 4.09 -0.47 -25.97
C GLU A 145 3.52 -1.84 -25.64
N ASN A 146 4.30 -2.91 -25.82
CA ASN A 146 3.86 -4.26 -25.51
C ASN A 146 3.61 -4.45 -24.01
N TYR A 147 4.46 -3.86 -23.16
CA TYR A 147 4.27 -3.91 -21.71
C TYR A 147 2.94 -3.25 -21.30
N GLY A 148 2.71 -2.02 -21.77
CA GLY A 148 1.48 -1.27 -21.51
C GLY A 148 0.25 -2.01 -22.02
N LYS A 149 0.31 -2.57 -23.23
CA LYS A 149 -0.78 -3.34 -23.84
C LYS A 149 -1.13 -4.58 -23.02
N ILE A 150 -0.13 -5.39 -22.65
CA ILE A 150 -0.35 -6.61 -21.85
C ILE A 150 -0.93 -6.24 -20.49
N LEU A 151 -0.40 -5.20 -19.84
CA LEU A 151 -0.92 -4.73 -18.56
C LEU A 151 -2.36 -4.22 -18.67
N LYS A 152 -2.69 -3.46 -19.73
CA LYS A 152 -4.05 -2.98 -20.00
C LYS A 152 -5.02 -4.14 -20.19
N ASP A 153 -4.64 -5.14 -20.97
CA ASP A 153 -5.46 -6.33 -21.21
C ASP A 153 -5.72 -7.12 -19.89
N ILE A 154 -4.71 -7.31 -19.05
CA ILE A 154 -4.86 -7.97 -17.72
C ILE A 154 -5.82 -7.18 -16.84
N LEU A 155 -5.67 -5.85 -16.75
CA LEU A 155 -6.53 -4.99 -15.95
C LEU A 155 -8.00 -5.06 -16.41
N LEU A 156 -8.23 -5.05 -17.71
CA LEU A 156 -9.58 -5.12 -18.30
C LEU A 156 -10.19 -6.52 -18.19
N GLU A 157 -9.38 -7.58 -18.24
CA GLU A 157 -9.85 -8.96 -18.07
C GLU A 157 -10.24 -9.23 -16.61
N CYS A 158 -9.38 -8.85 -15.65
CA CYS A 158 -9.67 -9.02 -14.23
C CYS A 158 -10.83 -8.14 -13.76
N LYS A 159 -10.92 -6.89 -14.23
CA LYS A 159 -11.85 -5.86 -13.72
C LYS A 159 -11.99 -5.91 -12.20
N ALA A 160 -10.85 -5.89 -11.52
CA ALA A 160 -10.77 -6.05 -10.08
C ALA A 160 -11.41 -4.86 -9.34
N ASP A 161 -12.15 -5.13 -8.27
CA ASP A 161 -12.66 -4.08 -7.37
C ASP A 161 -11.53 -3.41 -6.60
N ILE A 162 -10.49 -4.19 -6.29
CA ILE A 162 -9.33 -3.76 -5.49
C ILE A 162 -8.05 -4.19 -6.19
N ILE A 163 -7.11 -3.27 -6.31
CA ILE A 163 -5.78 -3.55 -6.87
C ILE A 163 -4.73 -3.22 -5.81
N PHE A 164 -3.89 -4.19 -5.48
CA PHE A 164 -2.65 -3.98 -4.76
C PHE A 164 -1.51 -3.94 -5.77
N CYS A 165 -0.80 -2.81 -5.86
CA CYS A 165 0.28 -2.65 -6.82
C CYS A 165 1.54 -2.16 -6.12
N ILE A 166 2.69 -2.74 -6.48
CA ILE A 166 3.99 -2.24 -6.03
C ILE A 166 4.12 -0.75 -6.35
N ASP A 167 4.83 -0.01 -5.52
CA ASP A 167 5.13 1.40 -5.77
C ASP A 167 6.61 1.61 -6.07
N CYS A 168 6.96 2.84 -6.41
CA CYS A 168 8.30 3.26 -6.78
C CYS A 168 9.24 3.24 -5.57
N ASP A 169 9.81 2.09 -5.30
CA ASP A 169 10.92 1.96 -4.34
C ASP A 169 12.28 2.06 -5.05
N ILE A 170 13.32 1.45 -4.50
CA ILE A 170 14.68 1.56 -5.05
C ILE A 170 14.98 0.62 -6.21
N HIS A 171 14.06 -0.31 -6.55
CA HIS A 171 14.27 -1.29 -7.59
C HIS A 171 13.72 -0.81 -8.94
N CYS A 172 14.49 -0.94 -10.00
CA CYS A 172 14.10 -0.43 -11.31
C CYS A 172 12.83 -1.07 -11.87
N ASP A 173 12.66 -2.38 -11.69
CA ASP A 173 11.48 -3.09 -12.18
C ASP A 173 10.22 -2.71 -11.39
N HIS A 174 10.35 -2.39 -10.08
CA HIS A 174 9.25 -1.86 -9.27
C HIS A 174 8.80 -0.50 -9.79
N ILE A 175 9.75 0.38 -10.08
CA ILE A 175 9.49 1.70 -10.64
C ILE A 175 8.80 1.57 -12.00
N ALA A 176 9.32 0.71 -12.89
CA ALA A 176 8.74 0.52 -14.20
C ALA A 176 7.30 0.01 -14.14
N LEU A 177 7.02 -1.01 -13.32
CA LEU A 177 5.65 -1.51 -13.13
C LEU A 177 4.75 -0.45 -12.53
N SER A 178 5.21 0.27 -11.50
CA SER A 178 4.42 1.30 -10.83
C SER A 178 4.00 2.42 -11.79
N LEU A 179 4.95 2.95 -12.57
CA LEU A 179 4.68 4.05 -13.49
C LEU A 179 3.83 3.62 -14.69
N MET A 180 4.09 2.44 -15.26
CA MET A 180 3.26 1.89 -16.33
C MET A 180 1.85 1.59 -15.87
N PHE A 181 1.69 1.07 -14.65
CA PHE A 181 0.37 0.87 -14.06
C PHE A 181 -0.40 2.19 -13.92
N GLU A 182 0.22 3.24 -13.38
CA GLU A 182 -0.44 4.54 -13.20
C GLU A 182 -0.81 5.20 -14.54
N GLU A 183 0.00 5.00 -15.57
CA GLU A 183 -0.30 5.44 -16.94
C GLU A 183 -1.51 4.68 -17.51
N VAL A 184 -1.43 3.36 -17.53
CA VAL A 184 -2.45 2.48 -18.13
C VAL A 184 -3.79 2.58 -17.39
N ILE A 185 -3.80 2.58 -16.05
CA ILE A 185 -5.05 2.69 -15.31
C ILE A 185 -5.69 4.08 -15.50
N SER A 186 -4.89 5.14 -15.69
CA SER A 186 -5.41 6.47 -16.00
C SER A 186 -6.10 6.51 -17.37
N GLU A 187 -5.55 5.80 -18.37
CA GLU A 187 -6.21 5.63 -19.67
C GLU A 187 -7.53 4.88 -19.53
N ILE A 188 -7.52 3.73 -18.83
CA ILE A 188 -8.72 2.92 -18.61
C ILE A 188 -9.81 3.74 -17.91
N ILE A 189 -9.46 4.55 -16.89
CA ILE A 189 -10.42 5.40 -16.19
C ILE A 189 -11.05 6.42 -17.14
N ARG A 190 -10.29 6.99 -18.08
CA ARG A 190 -10.82 7.93 -19.07
C ARG A 190 -11.71 7.27 -20.11
N GLU A 191 -11.37 6.06 -20.54
CA GLU A 191 -12.04 5.34 -21.62
C GLU A 191 -13.25 4.53 -21.13
N GLU A 192 -13.18 4.03 -19.91
CA GLU A 192 -14.14 3.09 -19.33
C GLU A 192 -14.72 3.62 -18.03
N GLN A 193 -15.86 3.08 -17.61
CA GLN A 193 -16.42 3.35 -16.27
C GLN A 193 -15.84 2.37 -15.23
N TYR A 194 -14.51 2.38 -15.08
CA TYR A 194 -13.80 1.48 -14.20
C TYR A 194 -12.89 2.27 -13.24
N MET A 195 -13.23 2.25 -11.96
CA MET A 195 -12.54 2.99 -10.89
C MET A 195 -12.30 2.06 -9.70
N PRO A 196 -11.28 1.19 -9.74
CA PRO A 196 -10.96 0.28 -8.63
C PRO A 196 -10.38 1.05 -7.44
N LEU A 197 -10.45 0.47 -6.25
CA LEU A 197 -9.61 0.92 -5.14
C LEU A 197 -8.17 0.47 -5.41
N VAL A 198 -7.23 1.40 -5.43
CA VAL A 198 -5.82 1.12 -5.70
C VAL A 198 -4.97 1.37 -4.46
N PHE A 199 -4.41 0.32 -3.89
CA PHE A 199 -3.48 0.37 -2.78
C PHE A 199 -2.06 0.18 -3.28
N LYS A 200 -1.21 1.20 -3.09
CA LYS A 200 0.22 1.15 -3.43
C LYS A 200 1.02 0.76 -2.20
N MET A 201 2.09 0.00 -2.41
CA MET A 201 2.92 -0.56 -1.35
C MET A 201 4.37 -0.72 -1.81
N PHE A 202 5.28 -0.90 -0.88
CA PHE A 202 6.71 -1.02 -1.13
C PHE A 202 7.23 -2.37 -0.66
N ALA A 203 8.02 -3.03 -1.49
CA ALA A 203 8.75 -4.23 -1.09
C ALA A 203 10.01 -3.88 -0.29
N HIS A 204 10.66 -2.78 -0.64
CA HIS A 204 11.80 -2.26 0.10
C HIS A 204 11.38 -1.16 1.09
N ASP A 205 12.05 -1.08 2.22
CA ASP A 205 11.75 -0.19 3.34
C ASP A 205 12.28 1.23 3.11
N ILE A 206 11.74 1.92 2.11
CA ILE A 206 12.08 3.33 1.87
C ILE A 206 11.15 4.32 2.56
N LEU A 207 9.90 3.95 2.79
CA LEU A 207 8.91 4.82 3.42
C LEU A 207 8.48 4.35 4.80
N TRP A 208 8.55 3.06 5.06
CA TRP A 208 8.20 2.47 6.33
C TRP A 208 9.28 1.50 6.78
N MET A 209 9.33 1.27 8.05
CA MET A 209 10.29 0.39 8.67
C MET A 209 9.57 -0.59 9.57
N GLY A 210 9.76 -1.86 9.31
CA GLY A 210 9.47 -2.89 10.30
C GLY A 210 10.40 -2.74 11.49
N ILE A 211 9.90 -3.09 12.65
CA ILE A 211 10.63 -3.00 13.89
C ILE A 211 11.73 -4.02 13.89
N GLN A 212 12.69 -4.10 13.27
CA GLN A 212 13.77 -5.09 13.25
C GLN A 212 14.01 -5.89 14.58
N ASP A 213 13.16 -5.68 15.56
CA ASP A 213 13.11 -6.38 16.85
C ASP A 213 11.80 -7.16 17.01
N PHE A 214 11.66 -8.24 16.25
CA PHE A 214 10.58 -9.23 16.40
C PHE A 214 10.46 -9.80 17.83
N TYR A 215 11.46 -9.59 18.64
CA TYR A 215 11.57 -10.14 19.99
C TYR A 215 11.01 -9.22 21.08
N THR A 216 10.38 -8.11 20.73
CA THR A 216 9.58 -7.32 21.68
C THR A 216 8.44 -8.16 22.26
N LEU A 217 8.01 -7.86 23.49
CA LEU A 217 6.92 -8.61 24.14
C LEU A 217 5.62 -8.53 23.37
N ASN A 218 5.34 -7.35 22.84
CA ASN A 218 4.17 -7.06 22.03
C ASN A 218 4.64 -6.73 20.62
N LEU A 219 3.94 -7.22 19.62
CA LEU A 219 4.20 -6.87 18.23
C LEU A 219 3.82 -5.40 18.04
N GLU A 220 4.72 -4.63 17.44
CA GLU A 220 4.48 -3.21 17.17
C GLU A 220 4.05 -2.98 15.72
N SER A 221 3.47 -1.83 15.47
CA SER A 221 3.09 -1.37 14.12
C SER A 221 4.29 -0.84 13.34
N CYS A 222 4.16 -0.80 12.02
CA CYS A 222 5.13 -0.14 11.15
C CYS A 222 5.36 1.30 11.59
N LYS A 223 6.60 1.77 11.47
CA LYS A 223 7.01 3.15 11.78
C LYS A 223 7.46 3.87 10.53
N SER A 224 7.29 5.19 10.51
CA SER A 224 7.85 6.03 9.46
C SER A 224 9.38 5.93 9.44
N ILE A 225 9.95 5.83 8.25
CA ILE A 225 11.39 5.81 8.08
C ILE A 225 12.03 7.19 8.35
N ALA A 226 11.26 8.28 8.23
CA ALA A 226 11.71 9.62 8.62
C ALA A 226 12.11 9.72 10.09
N GLN A 227 11.65 8.78 10.92
CA GLN A 227 12.08 8.65 12.32
C GLN A 227 13.40 7.91 12.48
N ASN A 228 14.01 7.42 11.40
CA ASN A 228 15.28 6.72 11.42
C ASN A 228 16.43 7.61 10.92
N PRO A 229 17.34 8.07 11.79
CA PRO A 229 18.43 8.99 11.43
C PRO A 229 19.47 8.40 10.45
N HIS A 230 19.38 7.12 10.13
CA HIS A 230 20.32 6.44 9.22
C HIS A 230 19.83 6.35 7.77
N HIS A 231 18.60 6.80 7.46
CA HIS A 231 18.04 6.79 6.13
C HIS A 231 17.89 8.21 5.56
N THR A 232 18.78 8.55 4.63
CA THR A 232 18.83 9.88 3.99
C THR A 232 17.85 10.05 2.81
N TYR A 233 17.25 8.97 2.32
CA TYR A 233 16.36 8.99 1.15
C TYR A 233 14.89 9.28 1.49
N ALA A 234 14.48 9.04 2.72
CA ALA A 234 13.09 9.08 3.13
C ALA A 234 12.51 10.50 3.19
N ASP A 235 13.31 11.47 3.56
CA ASP A 235 12.80 12.78 3.97
C ASP A 235 12.13 13.56 2.84
N ARG A 236 12.59 13.38 1.59
CA ARG A 236 12.05 14.12 0.43
C ARG A 236 10.86 13.44 -0.23
N PHE A 237 10.81 12.11 -0.24
CA PHE A 237 9.69 11.35 -0.79
C PHE A 237 8.44 11.48 0.06
N PHE A 238 8.60 11.49 1.39
CA PHE A 238 7.50 11.42 2.34
C PHE A 238 6.60 12.65 2.32
N GLU A 239 7.20 13.82 2.34
CA GLU A 239 6.44 15.04 2.56
C GLU A 239 5.61 15.44 1.34
N THR A 240 6.03 15.02 0.13
CA THR A 240 5.40 15.45 -1.11
C THR A 240 4.26 14.56 -1.55
N TYR A 241 4.43 13.23 -1.51
CA TYR A 241 3.50 12.27 -2.15
C TYR A 241 2.94 11.22 -1.22
N TYR A 242 3.59 10.96 -0.09
CA TYR A 242 3.26 9.88 0.82
C TYR A 242 3.23 10.38 2.25
N SER A 243 2.20 11.15 2.60
CA SER A 243 2.01 11.54 3.99
C SER A 243 1.85 10.30 4.86
N TRP A 244 2.67 10.19 5.90
CA TRP A 244 2.55 9.10 6.87
C TRP A 244 1.17 9.08 7.54
N GLU A 245 0.56 10.24 7.69
CA GLU A 245 -0.77 10.39 8.29
C GLU A 245 -1.89 9.88 7.37
N GLN A 246 -1.66 9.85 6.05
CA GLN A 246 -2.62 9.37 5.06
C GLN A 246 -2.50 7.87 4.75
N ARG A 247 -1.56 7.18 5.40
CA ARG A 247 -1.40 5.73 5.19
C ARG A 247 -2.66 4.98 5.59
N VAL A 248 -2.99 3.99 4.83
CA VAL A 248 -3.98 2.96 5.19
C VAL A 248 -3.27 1.84 5.91
N ARG A 249 -3.81 1.38 7.02
CA ARG A 249 -3.24 0.34 7.85
C ARG A 249 -4.19 -0.84 7.90
N PHE A 250 -3.80 -1.97 7.35
CA PHE A 250 -4.55 -3.21 7.52
C PHE A 250 -3.96 -4.07 8.64
N PRO A 251 -4.79 -4.69 9.48
CA PRO A 251 -4.30 -5.66 10.45
C PRO A 251 -3.74 -6.89 9.74
N ILE A 252 -2.74 -7.53 10.32
CA ILE A 252 -2.23 -8.80 9.79
C ILE A 252 -3.17 -9.95 10.15
N PHE A 253 -3.04 -11.07 9.43
CA PHE A 253 -3.78 -12.29 9.74
C PHE A 253 -3.47 -12.81 11.14
N ASN A 254 -4.50 -13.12 11.94
CA ASN A 254 -4.36 -13.45 13.36
C ASN A 254 -3.40 -14.61 13.64
N GLU A 255 -3.36 -15.62 12.76
CA GLU A 255 -2.48 -16.78 12.95
C GLU A 255 -1.00 -16.46 12.73
N TYR A 256 -0.68 -15.31 12.13
CA TYR A 256 0.69 -14.82 11.99
C TYR A 256 1.19 -14.13 13.26
N PHE A 257 0.27 -13.82 14.17
CA PHE A 257 0.60 -13.25 15.46
C PHE A 257 1.09 -14.34 16.42
N SER A 258 2.36 -14.69 16.34
CA SER A 258 3.02 -15.60 17.27
C SER A 258 4.28 -14.96 17.84
N HIS A 259 4.41 -15.00 19.15
CA HIS A 259 5.61 -14.51 19.84
C HIS A 259 6.88 -15.34 19.57
N TYR A 260 6.74 -16.52 18.99
CA TYR A 260 7.87 -17.43 18.74
C TYR A 260 8.04 -17.68 17.25
N ALA A 261 9.17 -17.24 16.70
CA ALA A 261 9.45 -17.37 15.26
C ALA A 261 9.31 -18.81 14.76
N PHE A 262 9.75 -19.81 15.52
CA PHE A 262 9.67 -21.22 15.11
C PHE A 262 8.23 -21.76 15.03
N GLN A 263 7.27 -21.12 15.69
CA GLN A 263 5.84 -21.46 15.62
C GLN A 263 5.07 -20.59 14.63
N ASN A 264 5.69 -19.50 14.14
CA ASN A 264 5.03 -18.55 13.27
C ASN A 264 4.75 -19.16 11.89
N SER A 265 3.49 -19.18 11.48
CA SER A 265 3.06 -19.73 10.19
C SER A 265 3.51 -18.87 9.02
N TYR A 266 3.62 -17.54 9.17
CA TYR A 266 4.15 -16.66 8.14
C TYR A 266 5.63 -16.95 7.83
N LEU A 267 6.46 -17.16 8.86
CA LEU A 267 7.85 -17.57 8.66
C LEU A 267 7.96 -18.91 7.91
N LYS A 268 7.00 -19.82 8.11
CA LYS A 268 6.98 -21.09 7.36
C LYS A 268 6.70 -20.88 5.88
N LEU A 269 5.86 -19.90 5.54
CA LEU A 269 5.59 -19.51 4.16
C LEU A 269 6.82 -18.83 3.53
N MET A 270 7.45 -17.89 4.24
CA MET A 270 8.68 -17.23 3.77
C MET A 270 9.83 -18.19 3.46
N LYS A 271 9.87 -19.35 4.12
CA LYS A 271 10.87 -20.42 3.84
C LYS A 271 10.67 -21.13 2.51
N ILE A 272 9.57 -20.90 1.81
CA ILE A 272 9.35 -21.40 0.44
C ILE A 272 10.36 -20.73 -0.50
N TYR A 273 10.56 -19.45 -0.35
CA TYR A 273 11.47 -18.61 -1.17
C TYR A 273 12.91 -18.78 -0.72
N LYS A 274 13.49 -19.93 -1.04
CA LYS A 274 14.85 -20.27 -0.64
C LYS A 274 15.88 -19.50 -1.45
N SER A 275 15.61 -19.35 -2.76
CA SER A 275 16.49 -18.67 -3.70
C SER A 275 16.64 -17.18 -3.40
N GLN A 276 15.58 -16.55 -2.85
CA GLN A 276 15.54 -15.12 -2.54
C GLN A 276 15.82 -14.80 -1.06
N TYR A 277 16.07 -15.81 -0.25
CA TYR A 277 16.36 -15.65 1.19
C TYR A 277 15.30 -14.87 1.98
N VAL A 278 14.05 -14.83 1.53
CA VAL A 278 12.94 -14.04 2.11
C VAL A 278 12.78 -14.25 3.60
N LYS A 279 13.04 -15.45 4.10
CA LYS A 279 12.99 -15.77 5.54
C LYS A 279 13.87 -14.87 6.44
N TYR A 280 14.91 -14.26 5.89
CA TYR A 280 15.78 -13.37 6.66
C TYR A 280 15.22 -11.97 6.80
N HIS A 281 14.21 -11.61 6.00
CA HIS A 281 13.46 -10.37 6.12
C HIS A 281 12.33 -10.45 7.16
N PHE A 282 12.08 -11.65 7.71
CA PHE A 282 10.99 -11.88 8.67
C PHE A 282 10.91 -10.86 9.82
N PRO A 283 12.01 -10.47 10.51
CA PRO A 283 11.92 -9.47 11.57
C PRO A 283 11.45 -8.09 11.10
N ARG A 284 11.67 -7.76 9.83
CA ARG A 284 11.25 -6.51 9.21
C ARG A 284 9.80 -6.57 8.74
N LEU A 285 9.37 -7.71 8.20
CA LEU A 285 8.08 -7.87 7.54
C LEU A 285 6.93 -8.22 8.50
N LEU A 286 7.24 -8.80 9.66
CA LEU A 286 6.22 -9.13 10.65
C LEU A 286 6.00 -7.98 11.63
N ASN A 287 5.01 -7.17 11.34
CA ASN A 287 4.51 -6.09 12.18
C ASN A 287 3.05 -6.34 12.56
N SER A 288 2.47 -5.53 13.44
CA SER A 288 1.06 -5.69 13.80
C SER A 288 0.10 -5.14 12.74
N ASP A 289 0.63 -4.43 11.75
CA ASP A 289 -0.11 -3.91 10.60
C ASP A 289 0.72 -3.99 9.32
N GLN A 290 0.04 -3.94 8.20
CA GLN A 290 0.60 -3.70 6.88
C GLN A 290 0.14 -2.32 6.42
N VAL A 291 1.04 -1.52 5.85
CA VAL A 291 0.75 -0.15 5.44
C VAL A 291 0.70 -0.02 3.92
N PHE A 292 -0.24 0.81 3.45
CA PHE A 292 -0.48 1.10 2.05
C PHE A 292 -0.79 2.58 1.87
N TRP A 293 -0.71 3.04 0.63
CA TRP A 293 -1.17 4.37 0.23
C TRP A 293 -2.20 4.24 -0.89
N LEU A 294 -3.36 4.87 -0.68
CA LEU A 294 -4.44 4.84 -1.65
C LEU A 294 -4.16 5.82 -2.80
N ARG A 295 -4.29 5.34 -4.05
CA ARG A 295 -4.39 6.21 -5.22
C ARG A 295 -5.85 6.54 -5.48
N ARG A 296 -6.15 7.82 -5.62
CA ARG A 296 -7.51 8.34 -5.81
C ARG A 296 -7.95 8.19 -7.25
N THR A 297 -8.37 7.02 -7.63
CA THR A 297 -8.96 6.71 -8.97
C THR A 297 -10.29 7.41 -9.20
N ASP A 298 -10.93 7.86 -8.14
CA ASP A 298 -12.17 8.64 -8.16
C ASP A 298 -11.95 10.16 -8.28
N ASN A 299 -10.71 10.62 -8.50
CA ASN A 299 -10.43 12.01 -8.79
C ASN A 299 -11.16 12.46 -10.06
N LEU A 300 -12.03 13.47 -9.94
CA LEU A 300 -12.87 13.95 -11.03
C LEU A 300 -12.06 14.47 -12.22
N LEU A 301 -10.83 14.96 -11.99
CA LEU A 301 -9.97 15.47 -13.07
C LEU A 301 -9.59 14.40 -14.08
N LEU A 302 -9.53 13.13 -13.69
CA LEU A 302 -9.13 12.05 -14.59
C LEU A 302 -10.06 11.93 -15.80
N LYS A 303 -11.34 12.30 -15.65
CA LYS A 303 -12.37 12.27 -16.73
C LYS A 303 -12.78 13.66 -17.23
N SER A 304 -12.23 14.73 -16.66
CA SER A 304 -12.60 16.08 -17.00
C SER A 304 -11.81 16.61 -18.19
N LYS A 305 -12.35 17.59 -18.89
CA LYS A 305 -11.55 18.39 -19.81
C LYS A 305 -10.80 19.43 -19.02
N VAL A 306 -9.47 19.39 -19.08
CA VAL A 306 -8.59 20.31 -18.35
C VAL A 306 -7.84 21.19 -19.34
N MET A 307 -7.88 22.49 -19.13
CA MET A 307 -7.19 23.49 -19.94
C MET A 307 -6.41 24.42 -19.03
N ALA A 308 -5.23 24.81 -19.47
CA ALA A 308 -4.42 25.82 -18.79
C ALA A 308 -4.33 27.11 -19.61
N SER A 309 -4.19 28.26 -18.96
CA SER A 309 -3.92 29.54 -19.63
C SER A 309 -2.58 29.50 -20.38
N SER A 310 -1.62 28.71 -19.88
CA SER A 310 -0.36 28.40 -20.52
C SER A 310 0.27 27.13 -19.94
N GLY A 311 1.25 26.54 -20.61
CA GLY A 311 1.88 25.29 -20.20
C GLY A 311 1.01 24.07 -20.50
N ASN A 312 1.50 22.86 -20.14
CA ASN A 312 0.81 21.61 -20.40
C ASN A 312 0.06 21.13 -19.14
N ALA A 313 -1.26 21.02 -19.22
CA ALA A 313 -2.15 20.59 -18.14
C ALA A 313 -2.45 19.07 -18.14
N GLU A 314 -1.88 18.29 -19.07
CA GLU A 314 -2.11 16.83 -19.14
C GLU A 314 -1.66 16.10 -17.87
N CYS A 315 -0.68 16.67 -17.15
CA CYS A 315 -0.23 16.14 -15.87
C CYS A 315 -1.35 15.97 -14.83
N PHE A 316 -2.45 16.70 -14.96
CA PHE A 316 -3.58 16.60 -14.03
C PHE A 316 -4.55 15.45 -14.37
N GLN A 317 -4.43 14.86 -15.56
CA GLN A 317 -5.29 13.79 -16.04
C GLN A 317 -4.63 12.41 -15.93
N THR A 318 -3.62 12.26 -15.10
CA THR A 318 -2.94 11.00 -14.83
C THR A 318 -2.77 10.79 -13.33
N LEU A 319 -2.67 9.53 -12.93
CA LEU A 319 -2.28 9.18 -11.56
C LEU A 319 -0.77 9.32 -11.34
N LYS A 320 0.03 9.41 -12.40
CA LYS A 320 1.49 9.57 -12.33
C LYS A 320 1.84 10.91 -11.67
N MET A 321 2.77 10.85 -10.75
CA MET A 321 3.31 12.03 -10.07
C MET A 321 4.71 12.39 -10.57
N PHE A 322 5.39 11.43 -11.20
CA PHE A 322 6.72 11.63 -11.77
C PHE A 322 6.94 10.71 -12.97
N GLU A 323 7.88 11.07 -13.80
CA GLU A 323 8.38 10.28 -14.91
C GLU A 323 9.84 9.93 -14.62
N CYS A 324 10.23 8.74 -14.93
CA CYS A 324 11.60 8.31 -14.72
C CYS A 324 12.37 8.38 -16.01
N LYS A 325 13.26 9.37 -16.14
CA LYS A 325 14.13 9.51 -17.30
C LYS A 325 15.44 8.75 -17.15
N ASP A 326 15.90 8.50 -15.92
CA ASP A 326 17.20 7.87 -15.68
C ASP A 326 17.24 7.25 -14.27
N VAL A 327 16.59 6.11 -14.10
CA VAL A 327 16.46 5.41 -12.81
C VAL A 327 17.76 4.73 -12.37
N CYS A 328 18.68 4.51 -13.28
CA CYS A 328 19.91 3.77 -13.00
C CYS A 328 20.90 4.47 -12.07
N LYS A 329 20.74 5.75 -11.85
CA LYS A 329 21.55 6.46 -10.87
C LYS A 329 20.69 6.65 -9.62
N LYS A 330 21.19 6.27 -8.49
CA LYS A 330 20.67 6.52 -7.12
C LYS A 330 20.31 8.01 -6.87
N THR A 331 19.87 8.70 -7.91
CA THR A 331 19.52 10.11 -7.96
C THR A 331 18.04 10.27 -7.64
N ASN A 332 17.75 11.27 -6.90
CA ASN A 332 16.43 11.77 -6.54
C ASN A 332 15.44 11.68 -7.71
N LEU A 333 14.64 10.63 -7.77
CA LEU A 333 13.49 10.50 -8.69
C LEU A 333 12.63 11.77 -8.72
N LEU A 334 12.57 12.48 -7.59
CA LEU A 334 11.80 13.70 -7.43
C LEU A 334 12.43 14.93 -8.08
N GLU A 335 13.75 15.07 -8.07
CA GLU A 335 14.40 16.29 -8.61
C GLU A 335 14.40 16.30 -10.13
N ASP A 336 14.58 15.12 -10.75
CA ASP A 336 14.79 15.03 -12.20
C ASP A 336 13.55 14.56 -12.99
N GLY A 337 12.55 14.01 -12.32
CA GLY A 337 11.41 13.35 -12.95
C GLY A 337 10.04 13.87 -12.54
N GLN A 338 9.93 14.86 -11.66
CA GLN A 338 8.63 15.37 -11.24
C GLN A 338 7.83 15.92 -12.43
N ILE A 339 6.63 15.41 -12.61
CA ILE A 339 5.69 15.96 -13.58
C ILE A 339 5.01 17.17 -12.94
N VAL A 340 5.15 18.34 -13.55
CA VAL A 340 4.58 19.59 -13.03
C VAL A 340 4.01 20.44 -14.15
N TRP A 341 2.89 21.08 -13.85
CA TRP A 341 2.43 22.22 -14.60
C TRP A 341 3.16 23.47 -14.13
N LYS A 342 3.68 24.23 -15.10
CA LYS A 342 4.32 25.53 -14.91
C LYS A 342 3.68 26.51 -15.89
N PRO A 343 3.06 27.59 -15.43
CA PRO A 343 2.61 28.66 -16.33
C PRO A 343 3.82 29.36 -16.97
N ALA A 344 3.66 29.86 -18.18
CA ALA A 344 4.68 30.67 -18.83
C ALA A 344 4.95 31.95 -18.01
N GLU A 345 6.18 32.46 -18.02
CA GLU A 345 6.55 33.67 -17.29
C GLU A 345 5.72 34.89 -17.71
N THR A 346 5.27 34.92 -18.96
CA THR A 346 4.42 35.96 -19.52
C THR A 346 2.93 35.80 -19.22
N ASP A 347 2.55 34.68 -18.58
CA ASP A 347 1.16 34.38 -18.25
C ASP A 347 0.72 35.16 -17.01
N ASN A 348 -0.13 36.15 -17.20
CA ASN A 348 -0.71 36.93 -16.11
C ASN A 348 -1.97 36.31 -15.52
N GLU A 349 -2.53 35.28 -16.16
CA GLU A 349 -3.75 34.59 -15.68
C GLU A 349 -3.43 33.47 -14.73
N LYS A 350 -2.45 32.62 -15.07
CA LYS A 350 -2.01 31.44 -14.32
C LYS A 350 -3.20 30.60 -13.86
N THR A 351 -4.06 30.24 -14.82
CA THR A 351 -5.36 29.63 -14.56
C THR A 351 -5.43 28.20 -15.12
N ILE A 352 -6.06 27.31 -14.37
CA ILE A 352 -6.49 25.96 -14.80
C ILE A 352 -8.01 25.96 -14.82
N SER A 353 -8.58 25.66 -15.99
CA SER A 353 -10.03 25.50 -16.21
C SER A 353 -10.37 24.03 -16.33
N ILE A 354 -11.34 23.57 -15.56
CA ILE A 354 -11.77 22.17 -15.47
C ILE A 354 -13.26 22.12 -15.82
N GLU A 355 -13.60 21.40 -16.87
CA GLU A 355 -14.98 21.12 -17.28
C GLU A 355 -15.29 19.65 -17.01
N PHE A 356 -16.23 19.36 -16.12
CA PHE A 356 -16.68 18.02 -15.81
C PHE A 356 -17.56 17.47 -16.93
N GLU A 357 -17.54 16.14 -17.15
CA GLU A 357 -18.43 15.48 -18.14
C GLU A 357 -19.92 15.69 -17.84
N SER A 358 -20.25 15.81 -16.57
CA SER A 358 -21.59 16.11 -16.07
C SER A 358 -21.49 16.91 -14.80
N LYS A 359 -22.61 17.45 -14.34
CA LYS A 359 -22.69 18.16 -13.05
C LYS A 359 -22.16 17.25 -11.93
N SER A 360 -21.18 17.71 -11.19
CA SER A 360 -20.42 16.92 -10.23
C SER A 360 -20.43 17.55 -8.85
N GLU A 361 -20.57 16.68 -7.85
CA GLU A 361 -20.55 17.06 -6.44
C GLU A 361 -19.19 16.76 -5.81
N PHE A 362 -18.59 17.74 -5.15
CA PHE A 362 -17.32 17.53 -4.42
C PHE A 362 -17.26 18.39 -3.15
N GLN A 363 -16.40 17.99 -2.24
CA GLN A 363 -16.21 18.70 -0.95
C GLN A 363 -14.74 18.97 -0.64
N GLU A 364 -13.81 18.47 -1.43
CA GLU A 364 -12.38 18.63 -1.18
C GLU A 364 -11.60 18.81 -2.48
N ILE A 365 -10.66 19.76 -2.47
CA ILE A 365 -9.64 19.90 -3.51
C ILE A 365 -8.29 19.76 -2.84
N VAL A 366 -7.43 18.90 -3.41
CA VAL A 366 -6.07 18.69 -2.92
C VAL A 366 -5.09 19.21 -3.96
N PHE A 367 -4.15 20.04 -3.52
CA PHE A 367 -3.09 20.59 -4.34
C PHE A 367 -1.75 20.01 -3.91
N TYR A 368 -1.00 19.49 -4.86
CA TYR A 368 0.37 19.01 -4.65
C TYR A 368 1.31 19.98 -5.36
N THR A 369 2.07 20.77 -4.59
CA THR A 369 3.01 21.73 -5.16
C THR A 369 4.27 21.03 -5.65
N GLY A 370 4.91 21.61 -6.68
CA GLY A 370 6.22 21.15 -7.15
C GLY A 370 7.34 21.44 -6.15
N LEU A 371 8.44 20.70 -6.25
CA LEU A 371 9.61 20.87 -5.37
C LEU A 371 10.23 22.27 -5.46
N LEU A 372 10.17 22.86 -6.65
CA LEU A 372 10.70 24.20 -6.90
C LEU A 372 9.63 25.29 -6.82
N CYS A 373 8.39 24.93 -6.46
CA CYS A 373 7.32 25.88 -6.25
C CYS A 373 7.66 26.78 -5.07
N GLU A 374 7.55 28.09 -5.26
CA GLU A 374 7.64 29.02 -4.17
C GLU A 374 6.30 29.11 -3.40
N LYS A 375 6.26 29.96 -2.39
CA LYS A 375 5.03 30.22 -1.65
C LYS A 375 3.98 30.82 -2.59
N ILE A 376 2.85 30.15 -2.71
CA ILE A 376 1.68 30.65 -3.42
C ILE A 376 0.99 31.69 -2.52
N MET A 377 0.76 32.86 -3.04
CA MET A 377 0.19 33.99 -2.26
C MET A 377 -1.30 33.80 -2.03
N ASP A 378 -2.01 33.27 -3.03
CA ASP A 378 -3.42 32.90 -2.95
C ASP A 378 -3.78 31.92 -4.07
N ILE A 379 -4.82 31.11 -3.84
CA ILE A 379 -5.48 30.31 -4.87
C ILE A 379 -6.95 30.74 -4.87
N GLU A 380 -7.40 31.29 -5.98
CA GLU A 380 -8.79 31.66 -6.20
C GLU A 380 -9.49 30.53 -6.98
N ILE A 381 -10.59 30.06 -6.47
CA ILE A 381 -11.40 29.00 -7.08
C ILE A 381 -12.77 29.57 -7.39
N ARG A 382 -13.17 29.51 -8.66
CA ARG A 382 -14.49 29.95 -9.14
C ARG A 382 -15.24 28.77 -9.75
N THR A 383 -16.52 28.67 -9.44
CA THR A 383 -17.41 27.70 -10.09
C THR A 383 -18.42 28.43 -10.98
N ASP A 384 -18.94 27.72 -11.97
CA ASP A 384 -20.06 28.21 -12.82
C ASP A 384 -21.37 28.39 -12.03
N ALA A 385 -21.47 27.80 -10.82
CA ALA A 385 -22.55 28.05 -9.87
C ALA A 385 -22.41 29.37 -9.09
N GLY A 386 -21.37 30.17 -9.38
CA GLY A 386 -21.17 31.53 -8.80
C GLY A 386 -20.41 31.51 -7.46
N MET A 387 -19.89 30.39 -7.00
CA MET A 387 -19.05 30.33 -5.81
C MET A 387 -17.66 30.89 -6.12
N VAL A 388 -17.10 31.67 -5.18
CA VAL A 388 -15.72 32.17 -5.22
C VAL A 388 -15.08 31.90 -3.86
N ILE A 389 -13.93 31.24 -3.88
CA ILE A 389 -13.16 30.90 -2.67
C ILE A 389 -11.73 31.39 -2.85
N HIS A 390 -11.18 31.98 -1.79
CA HIS A 390 -9.77 32.35 -1.65
C HIS A 390 -9.13 31.52 -0.52
N THR A 391 -8.00 30.90 -0.80
CA THR A 391 -7.31 30.05 0.21
C THR A 391 -6.43 30.89 1.14
N GLY A 392 -6.02 32.09 0.71
CA GLY A 392 -4.87 32.74 1.29
C GLY A 392 -3.57 32.04 0.90
N SER A 393 -2.50 32.33 1.63
CA SER A 393 -1.17 31.82 1.26
C SER A 393 -1.02 30.32 1.53
N VAL A 394 -0.46 29.62 0.54
CA VAL A 394 -0.19 28.17 0.56
C VAL A 394 1.31 27.94 0.46
N ALA A 395 1.83 26.99 1.24
CA ALA A 395 3.23 26.61 1.19
C ALA A 395 3.56 25.89 -0.13
N GLY A 396 4.68 26.24 -0.74
CA GLY A 396 5.29 25.56 -1.87
C GLY A 396 6.23 24.43 -1.43
N ASN A 397 7.32 24.24 -2.17
CA ASN A 397 8.40 23.31 -1.87
C ASN A 397 7.95 21.85 -1.68
N GLY A 398 7.09 21.36 -2.58
CA GLY A 398 6.61 19.97 -2.55
C GLY A 398 5.58 19.69 -1.45
N LYS A 399 4.94 20.69 -0.88
CA LYS A 399 3.90 20.50 0.15
C LYS A 399 2.55 20.18 -0.47
N THR A 400 1.76 19.42 0.27
CA THR A 400 0.36 19.12 -0.07
C THR A 400 -0.55 20.04 0.72
N PHE A 401 -1.56 20.60 0.04
CA PHE A 401 -2.56 21.46 0.65
C PHE A 401 -3.96 20.91 0.40
N HIS A 402 -4.71 20.73 1.47
CA HIS A 402 -6.09 20.25 1.47
C HIS A 402 -7.07 21.38 1.68
N LEU A 403 -7.86 21.69 0.67
CA LEU A 403 -8.95 22.65 0.77
C LEU A 403 -10.27 21.88 0.95
N LYS A 404 -10.78 21.88 2.18
CA LYS A 404 -12.11 21.34 2.50
C LYS A 404 -13.16 22.43 2.41
N MET A 405 -14.20 22.21 1.62
CA MET A 405 -15.33 23.11 1.48
C MET A 405 -16.25 22.98 2.71
N LYS A 406 -16.84 24.10 3.14
CA LYS A 406 -17.81 24.09 4.24
C LYS A 406 -19.12 23.41 3.84
N GLU A 407 -19.50 23.58 2.58
CA GLU A 407 -20.69 23.03 1.98
C GLU A 407 -20.32 22.20 0.75
N LEU A 408 -21.22 21.33 0.35
CA LEU A 408 -21.08 20.56 -0.87
C LEU A 408 -21.12 21.50 -2.08
N VAL A 409 -20.11 21.39 -2.94
CA VAL A 409 -20.05 22.14 -4.19
C VAL A 409 -20.64 21.26 -5.29
N ASP A 410 -21.58 21.84 -6.04
CA ASP A 410 -22.28 21.17 -7.13
C ASP A 410 -22.23 22.06 -8.39
N CYS A 411 -21.39 21.70 -9.37
CA CYS A 411 -21.12 22.52 -10.55
C CYS A 411 -20.69 21.69 -11.77
N CYS A 412 -20.67 22.32 -12.96
CA CYS A 412 -20.15 21.74 -14.21
C CYS A 412 -18.73 22.22 -14.51
N LYS A 413 -18.32 23.36 -13.95
CA LYS A 413 -17.01 23.95 -14.25
C LYS A 413 -16.37 24.57 -13.01
N VAL A 414 -15.04 24.39 -12.92
CA VAL A 414 -14.18 25.02 -11.92
C VAL A 414 -13.01 25.72 -12.61
N ASP A 415 -12.80 26.99 -12.33
CA ASP A 415 -11.61 27.74 -12.71
C ASP A 415 -10.74 27.97 -11.47
N ILE A 416 -9.46 27.61 -11.54
CA ILE A 416 -8.50 27.73 -10.45
C ILE A 416 -7.40 28.68 -10.88
N ARG A 417 -7.27 29.83 -10.22
CA ARG A 417 -6.26 30.85 -10.50
C ARG A 417 -5.23 30.91 -9.38
N PHE A 418 -3.96 30.92 -9.76
CA PHE A 418 -2.85 30.96 -8.81
C PHE A 418 -2.17 32.33 -8.79
N TYR A 419 -1.94 32.86 -7.59
CA TYR A 419 -1.23 34.09 -7.37
C TYR A 419 0.13 33.82 -6.70
N GLY A 420 1.21 34.17 -7.37
CA GLY A 420 2.57 33.93 -6.93
C GLY A 420 3.58 34.10 -8.05
N GLU A 421 4.86 34.10 -7.72
CA GLU A 421 5.93 34.28 -8.71
C GLU A 421 6.23 32.97 -9.42
N ARG A 422 6.76 31.99 -8.71
CA ARG A 422 7.14 30.70 -9.26
C ARG A 422 6.12 29.65 -8.87
N ILE A 423 5.16 29.43 -9.75
CA ILE A 423 4.10 28.42 -9.57
C ILE A 423 4.51 27.13 -10.24
N GLU A 424 4.49 26.05 -9.48
CA GLU A 424 4.67 24.68 -9.97
C GLU A 424 3.67 23.75 -9.25
N ILE A 425 2.76 23.13 -9.99
CA ILE A 425 1.75 22.23 -9.44
C ILE A 425 1.95 20.84 -10.06
N SER A 426 2.22 19.84 -9.23
CA SER A 426 2.42 18.47 -9.71
C SER A 426 1.10 17.73 -9.87
N LYS A 427 0.12 18.01 -9.03
CA LYS A 427 -1.19 17.35 -9.10
C LYS A 427 -2.28 18.22 -8.48
N ILE A 428 -3.47 18.05 -9.02
CA ILE A 428 -4.71 18.55 -8.42
C ILE A 428 -5.66 17.35 -8.33
N GLU A 429 -6.30 17.16 -7.18
CA GLU A 429 -7.37 16.20 -7.01
C GLU A 429 -8.64 16.94 -6.61
N ILE A 430 -9.72 16.77 -7.36
CA ILE A 430 -11.07 17.19 -6.98
C ILE A 430 -11.80 15.91 -6.59
N LEU A 431 -12.10 15.79 -5.31
CA LEU A 431 -12.56 14.55 -4.72
C LEU A 431 -14.08 14.58 -4.56
N PRO A 432 -14.81 13.60 -5.16
CA PRO A 432 -16.25 13.55 -5.07
C PRO A 432 -16.70 13.40 -3.61
N PHE A 433 -17.87 13.95 -3.32
CA PHE A 433 -18.48 13.71 -2.02
C PHE A 433 -18.82 12.24 -1.85
N ARG A 434 -18.38 11.67 -0.75
CA ARG A 434 -18.77 10.32 -0.31
C ARG A 434 -19.17 10.39 1.15
N LYS A 435 -20.32 9.81 1.46
CA LYS A 435 -20.68 9.56 2.85
C LYS A 435 -19.66 8.58 3.42
N ARG A 436 -18.91 9.04 4.41
CA ARG A 436 -17.86 8.23 5.04
C ARG A 436 -18.47 7.39 6.15
N GLU A 437 -18.42 6.09 5.98
CA GLU A 437 -18.82 5.13 7.01
C GLU A 437 -17.62 4.28 7.40
N CYS A 438 -17.48 3.97 8.67
CA CYS A 438 -16.39 3.13 9.15
C CYS A 438 -16.58 1.71 8.59
N GLU A 439 -15.63 1.24 7.77
CA GLU A 439 -15.64 -0.10 7.17
C GLU A 439 -15.11 -1.16 8.15
N TYR A 440 -14.07 -0.82 8.89
CA TYR A 440 -13.57 -1.64 9.98
C TYR A 440 -12.92 -0.80 11.07
N VAL A 441 -12.82 -1.38 12.25
CA VAL A 441 -12.17 -0.79 13.42
C VAL A 441 -11.09 -1.72 13.95
N LYS A 442 -10.03 -1.15 14.53
CA LYS A 442 -8.94 -1.88 15.19
C LYS A 442 -8.59 -1.24 16.53
N ILE A 443 -8.48 -2.06 17.56
CA ILE A 443 -8.03 -1.62 18.89
C ILE A 443 -6.53 -1.39 18.87
N MET A 444 -6.10 -0.27 19.45
CA MET A 444 -4.71 0.15 19.56
C MET A 444 -4.30 0.36 21.01
N LYS A 445 -3.00 0.14 21.27
CA LYS A 445 -2.30 0.59 22.46
C LYS A 445 -1.04 1.34 22.00
N ASP A 446 -0.91 2.61 22.41
CA ASP A 446 0.22 3.46 22.03
C ASP A 446 0.50 3.45 20.51
N GLU A 447 -0.52 3.72 19.69
CA GLU A 447 -0.49 3.71 18.21
C GLU A 447 -0.24 2.33 17.56
N ASN A 448 0.01 1.28 18.33
CA ASN A 448 0.21 -0.07 17.81
C ASN A 448 -1.12 -0.84 17.74
N PHE A 449 -1.38 -1.52 16.64
CA PHE A 449 -2.44 -2.50 16.55
C PHE A 449 -2.15 -3.65 17.52
N ILE A 450 -3.14 -4.06 18.28
CA ILE A 450 -3.01 -5.16 19.20
C ILE A 450 -4.00 -6.29 18.86
N TYR A 451 -3.56 -7.51 19.12
CA TYR A 451 -4.36 -8.73 19.04
C TYR A 451 -4.32 -9.44 20.38
N GLN A 452 -3.12 -9.65 20.86
CA GLN A 452 -2.79 -10.11 22.18
C GLN A 452 -1.79 -9.12 22.77
N TYR A 453 -2.13 -8.55 23.92
CA TYR A 453 -1.24 -7.61 24.61
C TYR A 453 -0.76 -8.21 25.93
N ILE A 454 0.53 -8.28 26.11
CA ILE A 454 1.14 -8.71 27.35
C ILE A 454 1.40 -7.48 28.22
N ALA A 455 0.67 -7.40 29.31
CA ALA A 455 0.71 -6.30 30.25
C ALA A 455 1.40 -6.68 31.57
N TYR A 456 1.86 -5.68 32.28
CA TYR A 456 2.33 -5.86 33.65
C TYR A 456 1.17 -5.93 34.65
N SER A 457 1.34 -6.70 35.72
CA SER A 457 0.43 -6.66 36.86
C SER A 457 0.29 -5.23 37.40
N GLN A 458 -0.95 -4.78 37.58
CA GLN A 458 -1.33 -3.43 38.02
C GLN A 458 -1.09 -2.31 36.97
N GLU A 459 -0.83 -2.63 35.71
CA GLU A 459 -0.83 -1.65 34.64
C GLU A 459 -2.26 -1.17 34.36
N ASN A 460 -2.43 0.13 34.14
CA ASN A 460 -3.64 0.69 33.57
C ASN A 460 -3.43 0.81 32.07
N VAL A 461 -4.15 -0.01 31.29
CA VAL A 461 -4.00 -0.07 29.82
C VAL A 461 -5.06 0.82 29.20
N LYS A 462 -4.63 1.98 28.71
CA LYS A 462 -5.47 2.89 27.93
C LYS A 462 -5.49 2.45 26.48
N LEU A 463 -6.68 2.11 25.98
CA LEU A 463 -6.92 1.69 24.63
C LEU A 463 -7.47 2.84 23.77
N SER A 464 -7.20 2.80 22.48
CA SER A 464 -7.72 3.73 21.48
C SER A 464 -8.16 2.96 20.24
N LEU A 465 -8.83 3.64 19.31
CA LEU A 465 -9.36 3.03 18.09
C LEU A 465 -8.74 3.64 16.85
N TYR A 466 -8.43 2.79 15.89
CA TYR A 466 -8.21 3.13 14.50
C TYR A 466 -9.45 2.70 13.71
N GLY A 467 -9.91 3.55 12.80
CA GLY A 467 -10.95 3.23 11.85
C GLY A 467 -10.49 3.51 10.43
N PHE A 468 -11.08 2.80 9.48
CA PHE A 468 -10.93 3.03 8.06
C PHE A 468 -12.30 3.19 7.42
N ASP A 469 -12.48 4.20 6.59
CA ASP A 469 -13.77 4.56 5.96
C ASP A 469 -13.82 4.23 4.45
N GLY A 470 -12.97 3.33 4.00
CA GLY A 470 -12.84 2.96 2.58
C GLY A 470 -11.89 3.87 1.80
N ILE A 471 -11.50 5.03 2.34
CA ILE A 471 -10.60 6.01 1.69
C ILE A 471 -9.47 6.42 2.62
N GLN A 472 -9.80 6.76 3.86
CA GLN A 472 -8.85 7.28 4.84
C GLN A 472 -8.92 6.48 6.12
N GLY A 473 -7.77 6.19 6.68
CA GLY A 473 -7.63 5.58 7.99
C GLY A 473 -7.09 6.57 9.01
N GLY A 474 -7.46 6.37 10.28
CA GLY A 474 -6.95 7.21 11.34
C GLY A 474 -7.53 6.88 12.71
N LYS A 475 -7.08 7.63 13.70
CA LYS A 475 -7.63 7.55 15.05
C LYS A 475 -9.05 8.09 15.06
N ILE A 476 -9.98 7.29 15.53
CA ILE A 476 -11.40 7.66 15.63
C ILE A 476 -11.82 7.90 17.08
N GLN A 477 -12.86 8.72 17.23
CA GLN A 477 -13.49 8.97 18.53
C GLN A 477 -14.20 7.70 19.01
N SER A 478 -14.14 7.44 20.32
CA SER A 478 -14.78 6.26 20.92
C SER A 478 -16.27 6.44 21.19
N GLU A 479 -16.85 7.63 20.95
CA GLU A 479 -18.24 7.97 21.27
C GLU A 479 -19.26 7.13 20.51
N ASP A 480 -18.95 6.77 19.25
CA ASP A 480 -19.80 5.92 18.42
C ASP A 480 -19.64 4.42 18.70
N PHE A 481 -18.76 4.07 19.63
CA PHE A 481 -18.42 2.69 19.95
C PHE A 481 -18.74 2.35 21.40
N GLN A 482 -19.00 1.07 21.64
CA GLN A 482 -19.18 0.50 22.96
C GLN A 482 -18.11 -0.53 23.27
N TRP A 483 -17.55 -0.47 24.49
CA TRP A 483 -16.49 -1.35 24.97
C TRP A 483 -17.02 -2.39 25.93
N TYR A 484 -16.58 -3.62 25.76
CA TYR A 484 -17.00 -4.75 26.58
C TYR A 484 -15.81 -5.59 27.04
N GLU A 485 -15.88 -6.08 28.28
CA GLU A 485 -15.10 -7.25 28.71
C GLU A 485 -15.97 -8.49 28.50
N LEU A 486 -15.45 -9.51 27.83
CA LEU A 486 -16.12 -10.79 27.65
C LEU A 486 -15.76 -11.71 28.81
N VAL A 487 -16.74 -11.98 29.69
CA VAL A 487 -16.62 -12.86 30.86
C VAL A 487 -17.52 -14.08 30.64
N ASN A 488 -16.93 -15.27 30.49
CA ASN A 488 -17.66 -16.51 30.18
C ASN A 488 -18.56 -16.43 28.92
N GLY A 489 -18.21 -15.57 27.97
CA GLY A 489 -18.99 -15.34 26.76
C GLY A 489 -20.08 -14.27 26.88
N GLU A 490 -20.29 -13.70 28.03
CA GLU A 490 -21.23 -12.59 28.27
C GLU A 490 -20.50 -11.24 28.14
N LYS A 491 -21.20 -10.23 27.60
CA LYS A 491 -20.69 -8.87 27.42
C LYS A 491 -20.94 -8.05 28.70
N LYS A 492 -19.86 -7.62 29.35
CA LYS A 492 -19.91 -6.67 30.45
C LYS A 492 -19.40 -5.31 29.96
N LEU A 493 -20.22 -4.28 30.07
CA LEU A 493 -19.85 -2.91 29.65
C LEU A 493 -18.68 -2.40 30.49
N ILE A 494 -17.67 -1.81 29.80
CA ILE A 494 -16.48 -1.20 30.39
C ILE A 494 -16.15 0.12 29.70
N SER A 495 -15.14 0.83 30.21
CA SER A 495 -14.51 1.96 29.53
C SER A 495 -13.29 1.50 28.68
N SER A 496 -12.74 2.40 27.86
CA SER A 496 -11.47 2.16 27.14
C SER A 496 -10.25 2.06 28.05
N ASP A 497 -10.37 2.48 29.31
CA ASP A 497 -9.35 2.35 30.33
C ASP A 497 -9.53 1.02 31.09
N VAL A 498 -8.65 0.07 30.77
CA VAL A 498 -8.72 -1.29 31.31
C VAL A 498 -7.79 -1.41 32.52
N CYS A 499 -8.39 -1.48 33.70
CA CYS A 499 -7.62 -1.72 34.93
C CYS A 499 -7.31 -3.22 35.09
N LEU A 500 -6.04 -3.54 35.30
CA LEU A 500 -5.56 -4.91 35.45
C LEU A 500 -5.28 -5.24 36.92
N GLU A 501 -6.02 -6.19 37.47
CA GLU A 501 -5.79 -6.71 38.82
C GLU A 501 -4.52 -7.58 38.89
N LYS A 502 -4.06 -7.88 40.11
CA LYS A 502 -2.89 -8.74 40.35
C LYS A 502 -3.09 -10.16 39.79
N GLY A 503 -2.10 -10.59 39.01
CA GLY A 503 -1.78 -12.00 38.72
C GLY A 503 -2.60 -12.69 37.64
N GLY A 504 -1.93 -13.11 36.59
CA GLY A 504 -2.21 -14.25 35.69
C GLY A 504 -3.59 -14.33 35.02
N LYS A 505 -4.42 -13.29 35.11
CA LYS A 505 -5.74 -13.31 34.49
C LYS A 505 -5.67 -12.84 33.04
N ARG A 506 -6.40 -13.53 32.22
CA ARG A 506 -6.64 -13.23 30.81
C ARG A 506 -7.94 -12.45 30.71
N LYS A 507 -7.92 -11.30 30.02
CA LYS A 507 -9.11 -10.49 29.72
C LYS A 507 -9.33 -10.44 28.23
N ILE A 508 -10.55 -10.60 27.78
CA ILE A 508 -10.93 -10.42 26.38
C ILE A 508 -11.71 -9.11 26.30
N ILE A 509 -11.18 -8.15 25.56
CA ILE A 509 -11.78 -6.84 25.36
C ILE A 509 -12.33 -6.79 23.94
N ARG A 510 -13.57 -6.36 23.82
CA ARG A 510 -14.27 -6.19 22.56
C ARG A 510 -14.83 -4.78 22.45
N VAL A 511 -14.73 -4.21 21.25
CA VAL A 511 -15.36 -2.94 20.89
C VAL A 511 -16.32 -3.17 19.73
N GLU A 512 -17.48 -2.53 19.76
CA GLU A 512 -18.49 -2.63 18.71
C GLU A 512 -19.04 -1.23 18.38
N LYS A 513 -19.31 -0.98 17.10
CA LYS A 513 -20.00 0.23 16.67
C LYS A 513 -21.47 0.18 17.12
N LYS A 514 -21.98 1.26 17.72
CA LYS A 514 -23.31 1.28 18.37
C LYS A 514 -24.46 1.03 17.41
N ASP A 515 -24.39 1.62 16.21
CA ASP A 515 -25.39 1.53 15.15
C ASP A 515 -25.20 0.30 14.24
N ASN A 516 -24.00 -0.29 14.22
CA ASN A 516 -23.67 -1.47 13.41
C ASN A 516 -22.70 -2.40 14.15
N PRO A 517 -23.19 -3.32 15.00
CA PRO A 517 -22.34 -4.25 15.77
C PRO A 517 -21.53 -5.25 14.93
N ALA A 518 -21.76 -5.31 13.60
CA ALA A 518 -20.92 -6.09 12.70
C ALA A 518 -19.53 -5.46 12.52
N ILE A 519 -19.40 -4.15 12.77
CA ILE A 519 -18.13 -3.44 12.81
C ILE A 519 -17.57 -3.53 14.23
N TYR A 520 -16.63 -4.43 14.44
CA TYR A 520 -16.06 -4.70 15.76
C TYR A 520 -14.59 -5.10 15.67
N ASP A 521 -13.91 -5.03 16.81
CA ASP A 521 -12.62 -5.68 17.04
C ASP A 521 -12.58 -6.32 18.42
N GLN A 522 -11.75 -7.33 18.58
CA GLN A 522 -11.59 -8.08 19.80
C GLN A 522 -10.12 -8.42 20.05
N VAL A 523 -9.64 -8.14 21.25
CA VAL A 523 -8.27 -8.37 21.65
C VAL A 523 -8.18 -9.10 22.99
N GLU A 524 -7.04 -9.75 23.20
CA GLU A 524 -6.74 -10.44 24.44
C GLU A 524 -5.66 -9.69 25.22
N ILE A 525 -5.89 -9.40 26.48
CA ILE A 525 -4.89 -8.84 27.39
C ILE A 525 -4.46 -9.92 28.38
N ILE A 526 -3.16 -10.23 28.41
CA ILE A 526 -2.58 -11.23 29.30
C ILE A 526 -1.72 -10.51 30.32
N VAL A 527 -1.99 -10.74 31.60
CA VAL A 527 -1.24 -10.11 32.69
C VAL A 527 -0.12 -11.04 33.15
N TYR A 528 1.11 -10.64 32.94
CA TYR A 528 2.30 -11.37 33.38
C TYR A 528 2.89 -10.80 34.67
N SER A 529 3.44 -11.68 35.52
CA SER A 529 4.27 -11.25 36.64
C SER A 529 5.60 -10.70 36.12
N LYS A 530 6.28 -9.87 36.93
CA LYS A 530 7.61 -9.32 36.59
C LYS A 530 8.62 -10.41 36.21
N LEU A 531 8.55 -11.55 36.88
CA LEU A 531 9.44 -12.69 36.62
C LEU A 531 9.18 -13.32 35.24
N HIS A 532 7.91 -13.54 34.88
CA HIS A 532 7.54 -14.06 33.55
C HIS A 532 7.99 -13.12 32.43
N ILE A 533 7.84 -11.81 32.62
CA ILE A 533 8.28 -10.81 31.64
C ILE A 533 9.79 -10.82 31.49
N PHE A 534 10.53 -10.92 32.59
CA PHE A 534 11.99 -11.02 32.56
C PHE A 534 12.44 -12.22 31.74
N PHE A 535 11.91 -13.41 32.00
CA PHE A 535 12.24 -14.62 31.24
C PHE A 535 11.83 -14.52 29.77
N ALA A 536 10.64 -14.00 29.47
CA ALA A 536 10.19 -13.82 28.09
C ALA A 536 11.12 -12.88 27.30
N LYS A 537 11.54 -11.77 27.89
CA LYS A 537 12.51 -10.84 27.27
C LYS A 537 13.87 -11.51 27.07
N TYR A 538 14.34 -12.29 28.02
CA TYR A 538 15.63 -12.96 27.93
C TYR A 538 15.64 -14.00 26.79
N ILE A 539 14.64 -14.86 26.73
CA ILE A 539 14.48 -15.87 25.67
C ILE A 539 14.40 -15.20 24.28
N LYS A 540 13.64 -14.12 24.17
CA LYS A 540 13.51 -13.37 22.92
C LYS A 540 14.85 -12.75 22.50
N ARG A 541 15.60 -12.14 23.40
CA ARG A 541 16.94 -11.59 23.12
C ARG A 541 17.92 -12.65 22.64
N MET A 542 17.93 -13.82 23.25
CA MET A 542 18.76 -14.93 22.78
C MET A 542 18.42 -15.33 21.33
N GLY A 543 17.14 -15.44 21.00
CA GLY A 543 16.69 -15.71 19.64
C GLY A 543 17.14 -14.63 18.63
N TYR A 544 17.08 -13.36 19.01
CA TYR A 544 17.56 -12.24 18.20
C TYR A 544 19.06 -12.36 17.89
N TYR A 545 19.90 -12.54 18.89
CA TYR A 545 21.35 -12.66 18.69
C TYR A 545 21.72 -13.88 17.84
N TYR A 546 21.03 -15.00 18.04
CA TYR A 546 21.21 -16.18 17.21
C TYR A 546 20.89 -15.89 15.73
N ASN A 547 19.73 -15.30 15.43
CA ASN A 547 19.36 -14.99 14.05
C ASN A 547 20.27 -13.93 13.42
N LYS A 548 20.69 -12.92 14.20
CA LYS A 548 21.63 -11.89 13.72
C LYS A 548 23.00 -12.49 13.38
N LEU A 549 23.45 -13.47 14.16
CA LEU A 549 24.68 -14.21 13.86
C LEU A 549 24.56 -15.01 12.58
N ILE A 550 23.47 -15.79 12.42
CA ILE A 550 23.21 -16.56 11.21
C ILE A 550 23.12 -15.64 9.98
N TYR A 551 22.39 -14.54 10.07
CA TYR A 551 22.30 -13.56 8.98
C TYR A 551 23.69 -13.01 8.58
N LYS A 552 24.53 -12.65 9.54
CA LYS A 552 25.91 -12.20 9.24
C LYS A 552 26.74 -13.29 8.57
N LEU A 553 26.64 -14.54 9.02
CA LEU A 553 27.37 -15.67 8.44
C LEU A 553 26.92 -15.93 7.00
N VAL A 554 25.63 -15.96 6.75
CA VAL A 554 25.09 -16.15 5.39
C VAL A 554 25.53 -15.01 4.47
N ARG A 555 25.46 -13.77 4.92
CA ARG A 555 25.92 -12.62 4.14
C ARG A 555 27.44 -12.68 3.84
N MET A 556 28.24 -13.15 4.77
CA MET A 556 29.69 -13.33 4.55
C MET A 556 30.00 -14.44 3.55
N ILE A 557 29.16 -15.48 3.45
CA ILE A 557 29.33 -16.56 2.49
C ILE A 557 28.92 -16.08 1.09
N ASN A 558 27.78 -15.42 0.96
CA ASN A 558 27.24 -14.97 -0.33
C ASN A 558 28.00 -13.78 -0.95
N TYR A 559 28.73 -12.97 -0.18
CA TYR A 559 29.55 -11.87 -0.70
C TYR A 559 31.02 -12.27 -0.94
N ARG A 560 31.37 -13.56 -0.86
CA ARG A 560 32.70 -14.09 -1.23
C ARG A 560 32.72 -14.76 -2.60
N GLU A 561 31.59 -14.82 -3.28
CA GLU A 561 31.43 -15.16 -4.68
C GLU A 561 31.10 -13.90 -5.51
#